data_f1880081ab7faf6445412a52e60b863a
#
_entry.id   f1880081ab7faf6445412a52e60b863a
#
_cell.length_a   1.000
_cell.length_b   1.000
_cell.length_c   1.000
_cell.angle_alpha   90.00
_cell.angle_beta   90.00
_cell.angle_gamma   90.00
#
_symmetry.space_group_name_H-M   'P 1'
#
loop_
_entity.id
_entity.type
_entity.pdbx_description
1 polymer ?
#
loop_
_entity_poly.entity_id
_entity_poly.type
_entity_poly.pdbx_seq_one_letter_code
_entity_poly.pdbx_strand_id
1 'polypeptide(L)' 'MNLTVYTQPGCLPCKRVIQKLEEAGIHPDVVDISEDLLAKEYVTKFLQAKSTPVIEAPGFDAVLGYQPDKLKEIISAFGS' A
#
# COMPACT_ATOMS: atom_id res chain seq x y z
N MET A 1 -12.21 9.38 1.28
CA MET A 1 -11.47 8.65 0.24
C MET A 1 -10.42 7.79 0.91
N ASN A 2 -10.34 6.53 0.53
CA ASN A 2 -9.51 5.58 1.25
C ASN A 2 -8.21 5.29 0.52
N LEU A 3 -7.16 5.17 1.31
CA LEU A 3 -5.87 4.73 0.86
C LEU A 3 -5.83 3.21 1.00
N THR A 4 -5.33 2.50 0.01
CA THR A 4 -5.30 1.04 0.00
C THR A 4 -3.87 0.54 0.03
N VAL A 5 -3.61 -0.45 0.88
CA VAL A 5 -2.32 -1.14 0.92
C VAL A 5 -2.55 -2.61 0.57
N TYR A 6 -1.91 -3.06 -0.49
CA TYR A 6 -1.95 -4.46 -0.88
C TYR A 6 -0.79 -5.19 -0.20
N THR A 7 -1.09 -6.29 0.45
CA THR A 7 -0.14 -7.03 1.26
C THR A 7 -0.25 -8.53 0.97
N GLN A 8 0.64 -9.31 1.56
CA GLN A 8 0.57 -10.77 1.54
C GLN A 8 1.22 -11.31 2.80
N PRO A 9 0.94 -12.59 3.18
CA PRO A 9 1.51 -13.17 4.39
C PRO A 9 3.04 -13.16 4.37
N GLY A 10 3.64 -12.86 5.53
CA GLY A 10 5.10 -12.86 5.66
C GLY A 10 5.80 -11.64 5.11
N CYS A 11 5.07 -10.62 4.69
CA CYS A 11 5.67 -9.41 4.15
C CYS A 11 6.00 -8.42 5.27
N LEU A 12 7.26 -8.37 5.69
CA LEU A 12 7.70 -7.43 6.73
C LEU A 12 7.61 -5.96 6.27
N PRO A 13 8.02 -5.61 5.04
CA PRO A 13 7.85 -4.23 4.58
C PRO A 13 6.40 -3.79 4.56
N CYS A 14 5.46 -4.71 4.29
CA CYS A 14 4.04 -4.39 4.31
C CYS A 14 3.60 -3.96 5.71
N LYS A 15 4.03 -4.71 6.73
CA LYS A 15 3.71 -4.38 8.11
C LYS A 15 4.28 -3.03 8.49
N ARG A 16 5.48 -2.71 8.03
CA ARG A 16 6.15 -1.46 8.31
C ARG A 16 5.38 -0.27 7.71
N VAL A 17 4.93 -0.42 6.47
CA VAL A 17 4.16 0.61 5.80
C VAL A 17 2.84 0.86 6.54
N ILE A 18 2.12 -0.20 6.87
CA ILE A 18 0.84 -0.10 7.57
C ILE A 18 1.04 0.58 8.91
N GLN A 19 2.08 0.18 9.66
CA GLN A 19 2.37 0.78 10.96
C GLN A 19 2.64 2.27 10.83
N LYS A 20 3.46 2.68 9.87
CA LYS A 20 3.78 4.10 9.69
C LYS A 20 2.56 4.92 9.30
N LEU A 21 1.68 4.38 8.48
CA LEU A 21 0.44 5.05 8.13
C LEU A 21 -0.45 5.22 9.35
N GLU A 22 -0.60 4.17 10.14
CA GLU A 22 -1.43 4.23 11.34
C GLU A 22 -0.89 5.21 12.38
N GLU A 23 0.43 5.27 12.54
CA GLU A 23 1.07 6.23 13.43
C GLU A 23 0.79 7.67 13.01
N ALA A 24 0.57 7.89 11.72
CA ALA A 24 0.25 9.21 11.20
C ALA A 24 -1.26 9.51 11.19
N GLY A 25 -2.06 8.63 11.79
CA GLY A 25 -3.51 8.81 11.85
C GLY A 25 -4.25 8.37 10.60
N ILE A 26 -3.57 7.67 9.70
CA ILE A 26 -4.16 7.18 8.46
C ILE A 26 -4.53 5.71 8.66
N HIS A 27 -5.78 5.35 8.37
CA HIS A 27 -6.24 3.97 8.51
C HIS A 27 -6.50 3.40 7.11
N PRO A 28 -5.51 2.74 6.50
CA PRO A 28 -5.66 2.24 5.14
C PRO A 28 -6.58 1.02 5.10
N ASP A 29 -7.21 0.82 3.93
CA ASP A 29 -7.83 -0.45 3.64
C ASP A 29 -6.72 -1.43 3.30
N VAL A 30 -6.65 -2.54 4.00
CA VAL A 30 -5.60 -3.53 3.80
C VAL A 30 -6.20 -4.71 3.04
N VAL A 31 -5.60 -5.01 1.89
CA VAL A 31 -6.06 -6.10 1.03
C VAL A 31 -4.98 -7.15 0.92
N ASP A 32 -5.27 -8.37 1.37
CA ASP A 32 -4.36 -9.51 1.26
C ASP A 32 -4.55 -10.15 -0.11
N ILE A 33 -3.56 -9.99 -0.98
CA ILE A 33 -3.67 -10.50 -2.35
C ILE A 33 -3.57 -12.02 -2.45
N SER A 34 -3.16 -12.69 -1.37
CA SER A 34 -3.16 -14.15 -1.34
C SER A 34 -4.58 -14.72 -1.17
N GLU A 35 -5.51 -13.90 -0.68
CA GLU A 35 -6.89 -14.31 -0.45
C GLU A 35 -7.88 -13.64 -1.41
N ASP A 36 -7.41 -12.71 -2.23
CA ASP A 36 -8.25 -11.96 -3.16
C ASP A 36 -7.64 -12.05 -4.56
N LEU A 37 -8.17 -12.96 -5.36
CA LEU A 37 -7.63 -13.22 -6.68
C LEU A 37 -7.73 -12.02 -7.62
N LEU A 38 -8.84 -11.28 -7.54
CA LEU A 38 -9.00 -10.10 -8.38
C LEU A 38 -7.99 -9.01 -8.01
N ALA A 39 -7.76 -8.82 -6.73
CA ALA A 39 -6.76 -7.87 -6.27
C ALA A 39 -5.35 -8.30 -6.70
N LYS A 40 -5.06 -9.60 -6.62
CA LYS A 40 -3.78 -10.12 -7.06
C LYS A 40 -3.55 -9.87 -8.54
N GLU A 41 -4.56 -10.13 -9.37
CA GLU A 41 -4.44 -9.86 -10.81
C GLU A 41 -4.27 -8.39 -11.10
N TYR A 42 -5.00 -7.54 -10.40
CA TYR A 42 -4.88 -6.09 -10.56
C TYR A 42 -3.45 -5.62 -10.25
N VAL A 43 -2.91 -6.06 -9.12
CA VAL A 43 -1.59 -5.66 -8.68
C VAL A 43 -0.49 -6.19 -9.61
N THR A 44 -0.59 -7.46 -10.01
CA THR A 44 0.48 -8.09 -10.79
C THR A 44 0.39 -7.77 -12.28
N LYS A 45 -0.82 -7.73 -12.84
CA LYS A 45 -0.98 -7.56 -14.28
C LYS A 45 -1.22 -6.11 -14.69
N PHE A 46 -2.08 -5.41 -13.97
CA PHE A 46 -2.41 -4.03 -14.30
C PHE A 46 -1.33 -3.07 -13.78
N LEU A 47 -1.01 -3.14 -12.51
CA LEU A 47 0.01 -2.27 -11.91
C LEU A 47 1.44 -2.77 -12.18
N GLN A 48 1.58 -4.02 -12.58
CA GLN A 48 2.87 -4.66 -12.88
C GLN A 48 3.82 -4.68 -11.70
N ALA A 49 3.28 -4.81 -10.50
CA ALA A 49 4.08 -4.93 -9.30
C ALA A 49 4.68 -6.33 -9.20
N LYS A 50 5.91 -6.41 -8.77
CA LYS A 50 6.62 -7.69 -8.61
C LYS A 50 6.62 -8.19 -7.18
N SER A 51 6.26 -7.33 -6.24
CA SER A 51 6.23 -7.68 -4.82
C SER A 51 5.29 -6.74 -4.09
N THR A 52 5.06 -7.01 -2.81
CA THR A 52 4.31 -6.13 -1.92
C THR A 52 5.29 -5.42 -0.99
N PRO A 53 4.93 -4.31 -0.37
CA PRO A 53 3.61 -3.66 -0.41
C PRO A 53 3.37 -2.89 -1.70
N VAL A 54 2.08 -2.69 -2.01
CA VAL A 54 1.67 -1.76 -3.06
C VAL A 54 0.68 -0.79 -2.42
N ILE A 55 0.90 0.50 -2.61
CA ILE A 55 0.07 1.54 -2.00
C ILE A 55 -0.65 2.31 -3.09
N GLU A 56 -1.96 2.42 -2.95
CA GLU A 56 -2.76 3.29 -3.80
C GLU A 56 -3.37 4.40 -2.95
N ALA A 57 -3.06 5.65 -3.31
CA ALA A 57 -3.58 6.81 -2.61
C ALA A 57 -4.22 7.75 -3.63
N PRO A 58 -5.39 8.35 -3.32
CA PRO A 58 -6.03 9.28 -4.24
C PRO A 58 -5.09 10.44 -4.59
N GLY A 59 -4.95 10.70 -5.89
CA GLY A 59 -4.11 11.79 -6.37
C GLY A 59 -2.63 11.45 -6.52
N PHE A 60 -2.23 10.22 -6.21
CA PHE A 60 -0.85 9.77 -6.35
C PHE A 60 -0.77 8.58 -7.28
N ASP A 61 0.35 8.41 -7.95
CA ASP A 61 0.64 7.19 -8.69
C ASP A 61 0.82 6.04 -7.70
N ALA A 62 0.47 4.82 -8.12
CA ALA A 62 0.66 3.65 -7.27
C ALA A 62 2.13 3.50 -6.87
N VAL A 63 2.38 3.23 -5.59
CA VAL A 63 3.73 3.03 -5.08
C VAL A 63 4.00 1.54 -5.03
N LEU A 64 4.94 1.08 -5.82
CA LEU A 64 5.28 -0.34 -5.95
C LEU A 64 6.48 -0.66 -5.09
N GLY A 65 6.29 -1.50 -4.08
CA GLY A 65 7.33 -1.85 -3.13
C GLY A 65 7.47 -0.81 -2.02
N TYR A 66 8.46 -1.01 -1.17
CA TYR A 66 8.69 -0.10 -0.06
C TYR A 66 9.57 1.06 -0.53
N GLN A 67 8.98 2.25 -0.62
CA GLN A 67 9.65 3.47 -1.05
C GLN A 67 9.43 4.54 0.02
N PRO A 68 10.38 4.69 0.95
CA PRO A 68 10.22 5.61 2.08
C PRO A 68 9.91 7.05 1.68
N ASP A 69 10.53 7.54 0.60
CA ASP A 69 10.31 8.92 0.14
C ASP A 69 8.87 9.13 -0.33
N LYS A 70 8.35 8.17 -1.09
CA LYS A 70 6.97 8.22 -1.57
C LYS A 70 5.99 8.10 -0.40
N LEU A 71 6.31 7.24 0.55
CA LEU A 71 5.49 7.07 1.74
C LEU A 71 5.40 8.38 2.53
N LYS A 72 6.51 9.09 2.66
CA LYS A 72 6.53 10.39 3.34
C LYS A 72 5.63 11.40 2.64
N GLU A 73 5.65 11.43 1.32
CA GLU A 73 4.78 12.33 0.55
C GLU A 73 3.31 12.03 0.80
N ILE A 74 2.95 10.75 0.83
CA ILE A 74 1.59 10.32 1.10
C ILE A 74 1.17 10.72 2.51
N ILE A 75 2.04 10.47 3.48
CA ILE A 75 1.77 10.81 4.88
C ILE A 75 1.58 12.32 5.03
N SER A 76 2.40 13.13 4.37
CA SER A 76 2.26 14.58 4.39
C SER A 76 0.91 15.03 3.85
N ALA A 77 0.41 14.36 2.82
CA ALA A 77 -0.84 14.75 2.17
C ALA A 77 -2.07 14.30 2.97
N PHE A 78 -2.03 13.15 3.61
CA PHE A 78 -3.20 12.53 4.24
C PHE A 78 -3.12 12.45 5.75
N GLY A 79 -1.94 12.59 6.33
CA GLY A 79 -1.77 12.52 7.76
C GLY A 79 -2.28 13.76 8.47
N SER A 80 -2.61 13.61 9.74
CA SER A 80 -3.04 14.73 10.58
C SER A 80 -1.87 15.33 11.36
#